data_67c4091a0077f5fb860163581a6ac8ba
#
_entry.id   67c4091a0077f5fb860163581a6ac8ba
#
_cell.length_a   1.000
_cell.length_b   1.000
_cell.length_c   1.000
_cell.angle_alpha   90.00
_cell.angle_beta   90.00
_cell.angle_gamma   90.00
#
_symmetry.space_group_name_H-M   'P 1'
#
loop_
_entity.id
_entity.type
_entity.pdbx_description
1 polymer ?
#
loop_
_entity_poly.entity_id
_entity_poly.type
_entity_poly.pdbx_seq_one_letter_code
_entity_poly.pdbx_strand_id
1 'polypeptide(L)'
;MFLARLLVLFSLVCISCAHSSFEQKQLKHALDFATSNRLELEILLQHYTYDSLKLEAAKFLIRNMPHCYSYQQGGEMDSVKRVRTYYSPFGQIDQTYARRWGHYTYRNLPKIYDAHIITAEYLIDNIDRAFDNWQKRPWNRSLSFEDFCEYLLPYRIGDEPLEEWRELYEKKYGYLLDSIYKGSDVVEAANLVSR
;
A
#
# COMPACT_ATOMS: atom_id res chain seq x y z
N MET A 1 -39.46 -13.44 -22.19
CA MET A 1 -38.71 -12.30 -21.63
C MET A 1 -38.54 -12.33 -20.11
N PHE A 2 -39.52 -12.77 -19.33
CA PHE A 2 -39.48 -12.81 -17.86
C PHE A 2 -38.43 -13.81 -17.32
N LEU A 3 -38.37 -15.02 -17.88
CA LEU A 3 -37.45 -16.08 -17.45
C LEU A 3 -35.96 -15.71 -17.66
N ALA A 4 -35.64 -15.02 -18.76
CA ALA A 4 -34.27 -14.57 -19.06
C ALA A 4 -33.80 -13.48 -18.07
N ARG A 5 -34.69 -12.56 -17.66
CA ARG A 5 -34.39 -11.56 -16.64
C ARG A 5 -34.19 -12.18 -15.25
N LEU A 6 -34.94 -13.22 -14.92
CA LEU A 6 -34.80 -13.94 -13.65
C LEU A 6 -33.48 -14.70 -13.59
N LEU A 7 -33.06 -15.34 -14.67
CA LEU A 7 -31.77 -16.04 -14.77
C LEU A 7 -30.57 -15.08 -14.66
N VAL A 8 -30.65 -13.90 -15.26
CA VAL A 8 -29.60 -12.87 -15.15
C VAL A 8 -29.50 -12.33 -13.71
N LEU A 9 -30.62 -12.07 -13.05
CA LEU A 9 -30.63 -11.65 -11.65
C LEU A 9 -30.06 -12.74 -10.73
N PHE A 10 -30.41 -13.99 -10.94
CA PHE A 10 -29.90 -15.12 -10.16
C PHE A 10 -28.38 -15.31 -10.37
N SER A 11 -27.87 -15.16 -11.60
CA SER A 11 -26.44 -15.23 -11.88
C SER A 11 -25.67 -14.10 -11.21
N LEU A 12 -26.19 -12.85 -11.19
CA LEU A 12 -25.55 -11.72 -10.52
C LEU A 12 -25.48 -11.91 -8.99
N VAL A 13 -26.53 -12.46 -8.38
CA VAL A 13 -26.54 -12.77 -6.94
C VAL A 13 -25.53 -13.86 -6.60
N CYS A 14 -25.42 -14.91 -7.40
CA CYS A 14 -24.44 -15.98 -7.21
C CYS A 14 -23.00 -15.49 -7.35
N ILE A 15 -22.72 -14.59 -8.28
CA ILE A 15 -21.39 -14.00 -8.47
C ILE A 15 -21.03 -13.13 -7.27
N SER A 16 -21.95 -12.31 -6.77
CA SER A 16 -21.74 -11.47 -5.59
C SER A 16 -21.46 -12.29 -4.32
N CYS A 17 -22.22 -13.38 -4.11
CA CYS A 17 -21.99 -14.29 -2.98
C CYS A 17 -20.63 -15.00 -3.06
N ALA A 18 -20.23 -15.43 -4.25
CA ALA A 18 -18.96 -16.10 -4.48
C ALA A 18 -17.76 -15.13 -4.23
N HIS A 19 -17.89 -13.90 -4.70
CA HIS A 19 -16.88 -12.86 -4.49
C HIS A 19 -16.70 -12.53 -3.00
N SER A 20 -17.79 -12.28 -2.28
CA SER A 20 -17.78 -12.03 -0.82
C SER A 20 -17.13 -13.21 -0.05
N SER A 21 -17.42 -14.45 -0.42
CA SER A 21 -16.82 -15.62 0.24
C SER A 21 -15.31 -15.75 -0.02
N PHE A 22 -14.85 -15.34 -1.19
CA PHE A 22 -13.44 -15.33 -1.56
C PHE A 22 -12.66 -14.28 -0.76
N GLU A 23 -13.18 -13.06 -0.71
CA GLU A 23 -12.57 -11.97 0.07
C GLU A 23 -12.48 -12.28 1.56
N GLN A 24 -13.51 -12.91 2.13
CA GLN A 24 -13.49 -13.38 3.52
C GLN A 24 -12.39 -14.42 3.77
N LYS A 25 -12.16 -15.34 2.82
CA LYS A 25 -11.07 -16.31 2.92
C LYS A 25 -9.70 -15.65 2.85
N GLN A 26 -9.53 -14.66 1.97
CA GLN A 26 -8.30 -13.89 1.87
C GLN A 26 -8.03 -13.10 3.16
N LEU A 27 -9.05 -12.44 3.70
CA LEU A 27 -8.93 -11.71 4.96
C LEU A 27 -8.52 -12.64 6.11
N LYS A 28 -9.20 -13.80 6.23
CA LYS A 28 -8.84 -14.81 7.23
C LYS A 28 -7.40 -15.27 7.07
N HIS A 29 -6.99 -15.58 5.84
CA HIS A 29 -5.61 -15.99 5.54
C HIS A 29 -4.60 -14.92 5.97
N ALA A 30 -4.86 -13.64 5.67
CA ALA A 30 -3.98 -12.54 6.05
C ALA A 30 -3.88 -12.35 7.57
N LEU A 31 -5.00 -12.48 8.29
CA LEU A 31 -5.03 -12.46 9.75
C LEU A 31 -4.25 -13.64 10.37
N ASP A 32 -4.40 -14.83 9.79
CA ASP A 32 -3.65 -16.01 10.25
C ASP A 32 -2.14 -15.85 9.92
N PHE A 33 -1.79 -15.26 8.79
CA PHE A 33 -0.41 -14.97 8.40
C PHE A 33 0.28 -13.98 9.34
N ALA A 34 -0.46 -13.03 9.93
CA ALA A 34 0.08 -12.06 10.89
C ALA A 34 0.61 -12.68 12.19
N THR A 35 0.28 -13.94 12.48
CA THR A 35 0.75 -14.70 13.66
C THR A 35 0.54 -13.93 14.98
N SER A 36 1.61 -13.61 15.72
CA SER A 36 1.54 -12.88 16.99
C SER A 36 1.05 -11.44 16.85
N ASN A 37 1.16 -10.84 15.65
CA ASN A 37 0.73 -9.47 15.37
C ASN A 37 -0.75 -9.36 14.95
N ARG A 38 -1.46 -10.48 14.90
CA ARG A 38 -2.88 -10.55 14.51
C ARG A 38 -3.76 -9.57 15.28
N LEU A 39 -3.48 -9.37 16.56
CA LEU A 39 -4.25 -8.47 17.43
C LEU A 39 -4.27 -7.04 16.91
N GLU A 40 -3.16 -6.53 16.38
CA GLU A 40 -3.08 -5.19 15.78
C GLU A 40 -4.06 -5.04 14.60
N LEU A 41 -4.14 -6.05 13.75
CA LEU A 41 -5.05 -6.04 12.61
C LEU A 41 -6.53 -6.17 13.03
N GLU A 42 -6.82 -6.91 14.11
CA GLU A 42 -8.16 -7.01 14.68
C GLU A 42 -8.59 -5.69 15.36
N ILE A 43 -7.66 -4.99 16.04
CA ILE A 43 -7.89 -3.64 16.59
C ILE A 43 -8.24 -2.66 15.48
N LEU A 44 -7.51 -2.68 14.36
CA LEU A 44 -7.82 -1.84 13.19
C LEU A 44 -9.26 -2.08 12.68
N LEU A 45 -9.65 -3.35 12.50
CA LEU A 45 -11.00 -3.69 12.04
C LEU A 45 -12.07 -3.24 13.04
N GLN A 46 -11.81 -3.39 14.34
CA GLN A 46 -12.70 -2.95 15.40
C GLN A 46 -12.84 -1.44 15.42
N HIS A 47 -11.76 -0.69 15.18
CA HIS A 47 -11.77 0.76 15.16
C HIS A 47 -12.79 1.32 14.14
N TYR A 48 -12.89 0.71 12.97
CA TYR A 48 -13.77 1.17 11.90
C TYR A 48 -15.13 0.43 11.83
N THR A 49 -15.53 -0.27 12.88
CA THR A 49 -16.82 -1.04 12.89
C THR A 49 -18.02 -0.22 12.50
N TYR A 50 -18.04 1.08 12.84
CA TYR A 50 -19.15 2.00 12.54
C TYR A 50 -18.93 2.89 11.32
N ASP A 51 -17.79 2.76 10.63
CA ASP A 51 -17.49 3.42 9.36
C ASP A 51 -17.28 2.36 8.27
N SER A 52 -18.37 2.03 7.57
CA SER A 52 -18.36 0.93 6.60
C SER A 52 -17.33 1.12 5.49
N LEU A 53 -17.10 2.37 5.05
CA LEU A 53 -16.18 2.63 3.94
C LEU A 53 -14.71 2.48 4.38
N LYS A 54 -14.36 3.01 5.55
CA LYS A 54 -13.02 2.82 6.12
C LYS A 54 -12.78 1.37 6.56
N LEU A 55 -13.84 0.66 7.01
CA LEU A 55 -13.74 -0.77 7.31
C LEU A 55 -13.39 -1.59 6.07
N GLU A 56 -14.01 -1.31 4.92
CA GLU A 56 -13.66 -1.99 3.66
C GLU A 56 -12.25 -1.63 3.19
N ALA A 57 -11.82 -0.38 3.37
CA ALA A 57 -10.43 0.03 3.12
C ALA A 57 -9.43 -0.71 4.03
N ALA A 58 -9.74 -0.85 5.32
CA ALA A 58 -8.92 -1.63 6.25
C ALA A 58 -8.83 -3.11 5.84
N LYS A 59 -9.95 -3.73 5.47
CA LYS A 59 -9.98 -5.11 4.95
C LYS A 59 -9.16 -5.23 3.67
N PHE A 60 -9.22 -4.25 2.76
CA PHE A 60 -8.41 -4.24 1.55
C PHE A 60 -6.91 -4.25 1.87
N LEU A 61 -6.45 -3.37 2.76
CA LEU A 61 -5.04 -3.34 3.18
C LEU A 61 -4.60 -4.68 3.79
N ILE A 62 -5.40 -5.22 4.72
CA ILE A 62 -5.07 -6.50 5.39
C ILE A 62 -4.99 -7.65 4.38
N ARG A 63 -5.94 -7.77 3.43
CA ARG A 63 -5.93 -8.84 2.41
C ARG A 63 -4.66 -8.85 1.56
N ASN A 64 -4.11 -7.67 1.26
CA ASN A 64 -2.91 -7.50 0.44
C ASN A 64 -1.60 -7.58 1.24
N MET A 65 -1.66 -7.47 2.57
CA MET A 65 -0.50 -7.41 3.45
C MET A 65 0.45 -8.62 3.42
N PRO A 66 0.00 -9.88 3.19
CA PRO A 66 0.91 -11.02 3.08
C PRO A 66 1.98 -10.90 1.98
N HIS A 67 1.78 -10.01 1.02
CA HIS A 67 2.73 -9.72 -0.06
C HIS A 67 3.66 -8.54 0.24
N CYS A 68 3.38 -7.81 1.33
CA CYS A 68 4.12 -6.61 1.71
C CYS A 68 5.25 -6.95 2.67
N TYR A 69 6.47 -6.57 2.30
CA TYR A 69 7.66 -6.79 3.12
C TYR A 69 8.72 -5.74 2.83
N SER A 70 9.63 -5.56 3.76
CA SER A 70 10.91 -4.90 3.55
C SER A 70 12.05 -5.88 3.77
N TYR A 71 13.26 -5.47 3.38
CA TYR A 71 14.46 -6.23 3.72
C TYR A 71 15.06 -5.74 5.03
N GLN A 72 15.62 -6.67 5.79
CA GLN A 72 16.33 -6.31 7.02
C GLN A 72 17.45 -5.33 6.73
N GLN A 73 17.46 -4.21 7.45
CA GLN A 73 18.51 -3.20 7.35
C GLN A 73 19.76 -3.66 8.12
N GLY A 74 20.93 -3.19 7.74
CA GLY A 74 22.20 -3.52 8.38
C GLY A 74 23.33 -3.75 7.39
N GLY A 75 24.45 -4.30 7.84
CA GLY A 75 25.68 -4.42 7.06
C GLY A 75 25.55 -5.15 5.72
N GLU A 76 24.67 -6.17 5.63
CA GLU A 76 24.39 -6.85 4.38
C GLU A 76 23.60 -5.97 3.41
N MET A 77 22.57 -5.26 3.89
CA MET A 77 21.83 -4.29 3.10
C MET A 77 22.74 -3.14 2.63
N ASP A 78 23.63 -2.65 3.48
CA ASP A 78 24.60 -1.61 3.10
C ASP A 78 25.54 -2.09 2.00
N SER A 79 25.93 -3.35 2.04
CA SER A 79 26.75 -3.98 0.98
C SER A 79 25.98 -4.07 -0.33
N VAL A 80 24.69 -4.48 -0.30
CA VAL A 80 23.81 -4.51 -1.48
C VAL A 80 23.63 -3.11 -2.07
N LYS A 81 23.37 -2.10 -1.22
CA LYS A 81 23.22 -0.69 -1.65
C LYS A 81 24.49 -0.17 -2.32
N ARG A 82 25.66 -0.45 -1.75
CA ARG A 82 26.96 -0.06 -2.34
C ARG A 82 27.17 -0.71 -3.71
N VAL A 83 26.88 -2.00 -3.83
CA VAL A 83 26.99 -2.70 -5.11
C VAL A 83 26.08 -2.08 -6.16
N ARG A 84 24.81 -1.82 -5.81
CA ARG A 84 23.84 -1.19 -6.70
C ARG A 84 24.26 0.22 -7.12
N THR A 85 24.76 1.03 -6.20
CA THR A 85 25.23 2.38 -6.49
C THR A 85 26.43 2.37 -7.45
N TYR A 86 27.34 1.40 -7.28
CA TYR A 86 28.48 1.25 -8.18
C TYR A 86 28.07 0.89 -9.60
N TYR A 87 27.09 -0.01 -9.76
CA TYR A 87 26.62 -0.43 -11.09
C TYR A 87 25.73 0.58 -11.81
N SER A 88 24.95 1.35 -11.05
CA SER A 88 23.94 2.23 -11.62
C SER A 88 24.47 3.38 -12.51
N PRO A 89 25.59 4.08 -12.17
CA PRO A 89 26.05 5.24 -12.95
C PRO A 89 26.79 4.90 -14.25
N PHE A 90 27.38 3.71 -14.36
CA PHE A 90 28.37 3.45 -15.38
C PHE A 90 27.94 2.45 -16.47
N GLY A 91 26.79 1.80 -16.33
CA GLY A 91 26.25 0.87 -17.34
C GLY A 91 27.13 -0.33 -17.68
N GLN A 92 28.37 -0.39 -17.20
CA GLN A 92 29.34 -1.46 -17.41
C GLN A 92 29.75 -2.07 -16.08
N ILE A 93 29.59 -3.38 -15.99
CA ILE A 93 29.97 -4.15 -14.81
C ILE A 93 31.46 -4.45 -14.90
N ASP A 94 32.27 -3.88 -14.01
CA ASP A 94 33.62 -4.38 -13.79
C ASP A 94 33.53 -5.83 -13.29
N GLN A 95 34.03 -6.76 -14.10
CA GLN A 95 33.97 -8.19 -13.79
C GLN A 95 34.72 -8.56 -12.51
N THR A 96 35.76 -7.81 -12.15
CA THR A 96 36.50 -8.02 -10.90
C THR A 96 35.62 -7.65 -9.70
N TYR A 97 34.91 -6.54 -9.81
CA TYR A 97 33.95 -6.09 -8.80
C TYR A 97 32.76 -7.05 -8.68
N ALA A 98 32.22 -7.50 -9.81
CA ALA A 98 31.11 -8.45 -9.84
C ALA A 98 31.47 -9.78 -9.18
N ARG A 99 32.68 -10.31 -9.39
CA ARG A 99 33.17 -11.54 -8.72
C ARG A 99 33.29 -11.38 -7.22
N ARG A 100 33.77 -10.23 -6.76
CA ARG A 100 33.98 -9.98 -5.32
C ARG A 100 32.67 -9.69 -4.56
N TRP A 101 31.76 -8.97 -5.17
CA TRP A 101 30.59 -8.41 -4.51
C TRP A 101 29.24 -8.90 -5.05
N GLY A 102 29.24 -9.66 -6.17
CA GLY A 102 28.03 -10.09 -6.85
C GLY A 102 27.13 -11.05 -6.05
N HIS A 103 27.63 -11.59 -4.92
CA HIS A 103 26.81 -12.39 -4.00
C HIS A 103 25.90 -11.54 -3.09
N TYR A 104 26.20 -10.24 -2.94
CA TYR A 104 25.32 -9.31 -2.21
C TYR A 104 24.13 -8.93 -3.08
N THR A 105 23.06 -9.65 -2.95
CA THR A 105 21.81 -9.42 -3.68
C THR A 105 20.64 -9.36 -2.70
N TYR A 106 19.60 -8.59 -3.06
CA TYR A 106 18.36 -8.54 -2.29
C TYR A 106 17.74 -9.92 -2.01
N ARG A 107 17.97 -10.91 -2.89
CA ARG A 107 17.44 -12.27 -2.73
C ARG A 107 17.95 -12.99 -1.48
N ASN A 108 19.11 -12.62 -0.98
CA ASN A 108 19.77 -13.25 0.16
C ASN A 108 19.45 -12.51 1.48
N LEU A 109 18.80 -11.36 1.42
CA LEU A 109 18.46 -10.61 2.62
C LEU A 109 17.20 -11.17 3.28
N PRO A 110 17.18 -11.27 4.62
CA PRO A 110 15.97 -11.64 5.34
C PRO A 110 14.83 -10.64 5.07
N LYS A 111 13.64 -11.17 4.85
CA LYS A 111 12.42 -10.38 4.70
C LYS A 111 11.76 -10.12 6.04
N ILE A 112 11.33 -8.89 6.23
CA ILE A 112 10.48 -8.48 7.35
C ILE A 112 9.11 -8.20 6.78
N TYR A 113 8.15 -9.10 7.04
CA TYR A 113 6.79 -8.94 6.58
C TYR A 113 6.04 -7.92 7.42
N ASP A 114 5.33 -7.01 6.74
CA ASP A 114 4.59 -5.95 7.42
C ASP A 114 3.52 -6.51 8.34
N ALA A 115 2.84 -7.57 7.93
CA ALA A 115 1.84 -8.25 8.76
C ALA A 115 2.36 -8.68 10.13
N HIS A 116 3.68 -8.87 10.29
CA HIS A 116 4.28 -9.30 11.54
C HIS A 116 4.69 -8.15 12.48
N ILE A 117 4.71 -6.89 11.99
CA ILE A 117 5.28 -5.77 12.74
C ILE A 117 4.44 -4.49 12.71
N ILE A 118 3.50 -4.37 11.78
CA ILE A 118 2.71 -3.14 11.60
C ILE A 118 1.74 -2.95 12.77
N THR A 119 1.55 -1.71 13.21
CA THR A 119 0.63 -1.40 14.31
C THR A 119 -0.73 -0.92 13.79
N ALA A 120 -1.77 -1.10 14.60
CA ALA A 120 -3.09 -0.55 14.33
C ALA A 120 -3.03 0.97 14.19
N GLU A 121 -2.30 1.67 15.06
CA GLU A 121 -2.12 3.12 15.05
C GLU A 121 -1.58 3.62 13.71
N TYR A 122 -0.51 2.98 13.20
CA TYR A 122 0.06 3.31 11.90
C TYR A 122 -0.96 3.17 10.76
N LEU A 123 -1.73 2.08 10.75
CA LEU A 123 -2.74 1.84 9.72
C LEU A 123 -3.93 2.80 9.83
N ILE A 124 -4.35 3.16 11.05
CA ILE A 124 -5.41 4.14 11.29
C ILE A 124 -4.97 5.51 10.75
N ASP A 125 -3.78 6.00 11.10
CA ASP A 125 -3.26 7.27 10.59
C ASP A 125 -3.17 7.25 9.05
N ASN A 126 -2.65 6.15 8.47
CA ASN A 126 -2.57 6.03 7.01
C ASN A 126 -3.95 6.09 6.34
N ILE A 127 -4.95 5.36 6.86
CA ILE A 127 -6.31 5.35 6.31
C ILE A 127 -6.95 6.73 6.44
N ASP A 128 -6.90 7.34 7.62
CA ASP A 128 -7.53 8.63 7.89
C ASP A 128 -6.94 9.72 6.99
N ARG A 129 -5.63 9.80 6.86
CA ARG A 129 -4.97 10.76 5.95
C ARG A 129 -5.26 10.47 4.48
N ALA A 130 -5.35 9.19 4.08
CA ALA A 130 -5.71 8.84 2.71
C ALA A 130 -7.13 9.29 2.38
N PHE A 131 -8.10 9.05 3.27
CA PHE A 131 -9.49 9.51 3.12
C PHE A 131 -9.59 11.02 3.09
N ASP A 132 -8.88 11.71 3.98
CA ASP A 132 -8.80 13.16 4.01
C ASP A 132 -8.33 13.73 2.66
N ASN A 133 -7.25 13.18 2.11
CA ASN A 133 -6.75 13.59 0.81
C ASN A 133 -7.73 13.28 -0.32
N TRP A 134 -8.37 12.11 -0.32
CA TRP A 134 -9.36 11.74 -1.31
C TRP A 134 -10.55 12.71 -1.34
N GLN A 135 -11.06 13.08 -0.16
CA GLN A 135 -12.22 13.96 -0.03
C GLN A 135 -11.88 15.44 -0.24
N LYS A 136 -10.73 15.91 0.22
CA LYS A 136 -10.35 17.33 0.16
C LYS A 136 -9.88 17.78 -1.22
N ARG A 137 -9.18 16.91 -1.95
CA ARG A 137 -8.54 17.30 -3.21
C ARG A 137 -9.50 17.24 -4.40
N PRO A 138 -9.67 18.33 -5.18
CA PRO A 138 -10.60 18.38 -6.30
C PRO A 138 -10.36 17.29 -7.36
N TRP A 139 -9.10 16.99 -7.65
CA TRP A 139 -8.71 15.99 -8.64
C TRP A 139 -8.97 14.54 -8.21
N ASN A 140 -9.14 14.29 -6.91
CA ASN A 140 -9.41 12.96 -6.38
C ASN A 140 -10.91 12.62 -6.31
N ARG A 141 -11.80 13.61 -6.42
CA ARG A 141 -13.27 13.43 -6.27
C ARG A 141 -13.90 12.54 -7.34
N SER A 142 -13.25 12.40 -8.49
CA SER A 142 -13.72 11.52 -9.57
C SER A 142 -13.26 10.07 -9.44
N LEU A 143 -12.37 9.76 -8.50
CA LEU A 143 -11.90 8.39 -8.29
C LEU A 143 -12.99 7.55 -7.64
N SER A 144 -13.20 6.36 -8.17
CA SER A 144 -14.02 5.34 -7.53
C SER A 144 -13.39 4.88 -6.21
N PHE A 145 -14.16 4.21 -5.35
CA PHE A 145 -13.60 3.62 -4.13
C PHE A 145 -12.56 2.53 -4.44
N GLU A 146 -12.75 1.78 -5.52
CA GLU A 146 -11.81 0.78 -5.99
C GLU A 146 -10.48 1.42 -6.40
N ASP A 147 -10.52 2.48 -7.22
CA ASP A 147 -9.33 3.23 -7.61
C ASP A 147 -8.65 3.89 -6.41
N PHE A 148 -9.43 4.42 -5.46
CA PHE A 148 -8.90 4.94 -4.21
C PHE A 148 -8.13 3.87 -3.43
N CYS A 149 -8.70 2.68 -3.28
CA CYS A 149 -8.04 1.57 -2.58
C CYS A 149 -6.75 1.13 -3.29
N GLU A 150 -6.73 1.12 -4.63
CA GLU A 150 -5.59 0.66 -5.40
C GLU A 150 -4.45 1.69 -5.45
N TYR A 151 -4.78 2.99 -5.62
CA TYR A 151 -3.78 4.02 -5.96
C TYR A 151 -3.49 5.02 -4.85
N LEU A 152 -4.43 5.31 -3.95
CA LEU A 152 -4.25 6.32 -2.90
C LEU A 152 -4.11 5.73 -1.49
N LEU A 153 -4.77 4.63 -1.21
CA LEU A 153 -4.80 4.02 0.12
C LEU A 153 -3.50 3.32 0.52
N PRO A 154 -2.72 2.68 -0.39
CA PRO A 154 -1.56 1.89 0.01
C PRO A 154 -0.59 2.67 0.89
N TYR A 155 -0.12 2.04 1.96
CA TYR A 155 0.82 2.62 2.92
C TYR A 155 2.28 2.46 2.51
N ARG A 156 2.55 1.69 1.44
CA ARG A 156 3.90 1.52 0.85
C ARG A 156 3.83 1.42 -0.66
N ILE A 157 4.94 1.66 -1.34
CA ILE A 157 5.06 1.59 -2.80
C ILE A 157 5.94 0.41 -3.22
N GLY A 158 6.99 0.11 -2.48
CA GLY A 158 7.96 -0.94 -2.80
C GLY A 158 8.35 -1.78 -1.59
N ASP A 159 9.62 -2.07 -1.47
CA ASP A 159 10.24 -2.90 -0.44
C ASP A 159 11.04 -2.07 0.60
N GLU A 160 10.76 -0.76 0.69
CA GLU A 160 11.31 0.14 1.69
C GLU A 160 10.81 -0.21 3.11
N PRO A 161 11.57 0.15 4.16
CA PRO A 161 11.07 0.08 5.53
C PRO A 161 9.77 0.84 5.74
N LEU A 162 8.96 0.42 6.72
CA LEU A 162 7.77 1.17 7.11
C LEU A 162 8.17 2.54 7.68
N GLU A 163 7.60 3.60 7.11
CA GLU A 163 7.81 4.98 7.51
C GLU A 163 6.48 5.74 7.46
N GLU A 164 6.32 6.74 8.31
CA GLU A 164 5.15 7.62 8.32
C GLU A 164 5.26 8.69 7.20
N TRP A 165 5.45 8.22 5.99
CA TRP A 165 5.73 9.07 4.84
C TRP A 165 4.60 10.05 4.52
N ARG A 166 3.34 9.69 4.79
CA ARG A 166 2.20 10.59 4.52
C ARG A 166 2.28 11.85 5.38
N GLU A 167 2.52 11.70 6.68
CA GLU A 167 2.68 12.83 7.58
C GLU A 167 3.87 13.70 7.18
N LEU A 168 5.00 13.06 6.86
CA LEU A 168 6.22 13.75 6.44
C LEU A 168 5.97 14.58 5.16
N TYR A 169 5.33 13.98 4.14
CA TYR A 169 5.06 14.66 2.88
C TYR A 169 3.99 15.72 3.00
N GLU A 170 2.97 15.51 3.84
CA GLU A 170 1.96 16.51 4.12
C GLU A 170 2.59 17.75 4.81
N LYS A 171 3.43 17.56 5.80
CA LYS A 171 4.16 18.65 6.45
C LYS A 171 5.08 19.41 5.48
N LYS A 172 5.74 18.68 4.58
CA LYS A 172 6.74 19.25 3.67
C LYS A 172 6.13 19.93 2.45
N TYR A 173 5.07 19.37 1.89
CA TYR A 173 4.52 19.79 0.60
C TYR A 173 3.06 20.22 0.63
N GLY A 174 2.33 19.96 1.73
CA GLY A 174 0.91 20.26 1.83
C GLY A 174 0.58 21.72 1.51
N TYR A 175 1.42 22.66 1.94
CA TYR A 175 1.22 24.08 1.68
C TYR A 175 1.23 24.44 0.18
N LEU A 176 1.97 23.71 -0.65
CA LEU A 176 1.98 23.91 -2.11
C LEU A 176 0.60 23.60 -2.70
N LEU A 177 -0.02 22.51 -2.23
CA LEU A 177 -1.31 22.05 -2.73
C LEU A 177 -2.48 22.81 -2.09
N ASP A 178 -2.33 23.32 -0.87
CA ASP A 178 -3.40 24.03 -0.15
C ASP A 178 -3.44 25.51 -0.47
N SER A 179 -2.28 26.15 -0.61
CA SER A 179 -2.16 27.61 -0.69
C SER A 179 -1.77 28.11 -2.09
N ILE A 180 -0.92 27.38 -2.80
CA ILE A 180 -0.35 27.80 -4.08
C ILE A 180 -1.15 27.25 -5.25
N TYR A 181 -1.41 25.93 -5.27
CA TYR A 181 -2.17 25.30 -6.34
C TYR A 181 -3.68 25.49 -6.15
N LYS A 182 -4.33 26.08 -7.14
CA LYS A 182 -5.79 26.34 -7.14
C LYS A 182 -6.54 25.59 -8.24
N GLY A 183 -5.82 24.79 -9.03
CA GLY A 183 -6.39 24.01 -10.12
C GLY A 183 -7.02 22.69 -9.64
N SER A 184 -7.49 21.92 -10.61
CA SER A 184 -8.08 20.58 -10.39
C SER A 184 -7.36 19.48 -11.20
N ASP A 185 -6.26 19.81 -11.87
CA ASP A 185 -5.47 18.86 -12.66
C ASP A 185 -4.41 18.20 -11.80
N VAL A 186 -4.44 16.86 -11.73
CA VAL A 186 -3.51 16.07 -10.92
C VAL A 186 -2.07 16.14 -11.46
N VAL A 187 -1.89 16.27 -12.78
CA VAL A 187 -0.56 16.33 -13.39
C VAL A 187 0.12 17.66 -13.05
N GLU A 188 -0.64 18.76 -13.10
CA GLU A 188 -0.13 20.08 -12.68
C GLU A 188 0.22 20.08 -11.18
N ALA A 189 -0.62 19.50 -10.35
CA ALA A 189 -0.35 19.34 -8.92
C ALA A 189 0.93 18.54 -8.66
N ALA A 190 1.12 17.41 -9.34
CA ALA A 190 2.31 16.58 -9.23
C ALA A 190 3.57 17.31 -9.70
N ASN A 191 3.49 18.05 -10.80
CA ASN A 191 4.60 18.85 -11.32
C ASN A 191 5.00 19.98 -10.35
N LEU A 192 4.06 20.54 -9.59
CA LEU A 192 4.37 21.57 -8.60
C LEU A 192 5.17 21.00 -7.42
N VAL A 193 4.84 19.79 -6.99
CA VAL A 193 5.53 19.11 -5.86
C VAL A 193 6.92 18.58 -6.27
N SER A 194 7.12 18.27 -7.56
CA SER A 194 8.38 17.68 -8.06
C SER A 194 9.46 18.71 -8.43
N ARG A 195 9.17 20.01 -8.39
CA ARG A 195 10.10 21.14 -8.63
C ARG A 195 10.76 21.61 -7.35
#